data_dbfefe665693cadf3ed9b108280dad7b
#
_entry.id   dbfefe665693cadf3ed9b108280dad7b
#
_cell.length_a   1.000
_cell.length_b   1.000
_cell.length_c   1.000
_cell.angle_alpha   90.00
_cell.angle_beta   90.00
_cell.angle_gamma   90.00
#
_symmetry.space_group_name_H-M   'P 1'
#
loop_
_entity.id
_entity.type
_entity.pdbx_description
1 polymer ?
#
loop_
_entity_poly.entity_id
_entity_poly.type
_entity_poly.pdbx_seq_one_letter_code
_entity_poly.pdbx_strand_id
1 'polypeptide(L)'
;NEESWMMLKKQAPGETILKVGGMLLLFLGVLLAFGSGNNLSLVMKGSSDSAVVEYLNQNGMTYSQLVASNVMVLVAGVIYLAAGVVGVKQAGKVENAGLCVGMGGLLIAEVVAEVIVTMIFGDFDPASVIRMLMFPAIYMIGAVLNWQAKKARR
;
A
#
# COMPACT_ATOMS: atom_id res chain seq x y z
N ASN A 1 26.81 5.41 -30.00
CA ASN A 1 25.88 5.49 -31.10
C ASN A 1 24.68 6.35 -30.68
N GLU A 2 24.38 7.41 -31.44
CA GLU A 2 23.31 8.37 -31.08
C GLU A 2 21.94 7.71 -30.94
N GLU A 3 21.63 6.70 -31.76
CA GLU A 3 20.41 5.92 -31.67
C GLU A 3 20.32 5.14 -30.34
N SER A 4 21.43 4.58 -29.88
CA SER A 4 21.52 3.86 -28.62
C SER A 4 21.30 4.79 -27.43
N TRP A 5 21.84 6.01 -27.50
CA TRP A 5 21.61 7.06 -26.48
C TRP A 5 20.18 7.60 -26.52
N MET A 6 19.56 7.72 -27.70
CA MET A 6 18.15 8.12 -27.81
C MET A 6 17.20 7.03 -27.32
N MET A 7 17.51 5.75 -27.52
CA MET A 7 16.73 4.66 -26.95
C MET A 7 16.84 4.60 -25.41
N LEU A 8 18.02 4.81 -24.87
CA LEU A 8 18.23 4.91 -23.42
C LEU A 8 17.50 6.13 -22.81
N LYS A 9 17.43 7.25 -23.55
CA LYS A 9 16.64 8.42 -23.12
C LYS A 9 15.12 8.20 -23.18
N LYS A 10 14.64 7.25 -23.97
CA LYS A 10 13.20 6.91 -24.07
C LYS A 10 12.73 5.94 -22.99
N GLN A 11 13.63 5.18 -22.38
CA GLN A 11 13.27 4.23 -21.32
C GLN A 11 12.98 4.96 -20.02
N ALA A 12 11.92 4.54 -19.36
CA ALA A 12 11.61 4.96 -18.00
C ALA A 12 12.53 4.20 -17.01
N PRO A 13 13.48 4.85 -16.34
CA PRO A 13 14.49 4.15 -15.52
C PRO A 13 13.88 3.40 -14.33
N GLY A 14 12.72 3.81 -13.88
CA GLY A 14 11.97 3.15 -12.81
C GLY A 14 10.95 2.11 -13.29
N GLU A 15 10.86 1.83 -14.58
CA GLU A 15 9.79 1.00 -15.16
C GLU A 15 9.73 -0.40 -14.52
N THR A 16 10.83 -1.11 -14.46
CA THR A 16 10.87 -2.47 -13.91
C THR A 16 10.53 -2.48 -12.42
N ILE A 17 11.12 -1.56 -11.66
CA ILE A 17 10.89 -1.46 -10.21
C ILE A 17 9.42 -1.12 -9.94
N LEU A 18 8.85 -0.20 -10.70
CA LEU A 18 7.47 0.23 -10.55
C LEU A 18 6.46 -0.85 -10.96
N LYS A 19 6.76 -1.62 -12.02
CA LYS A 19 5.95 -2.79 -12.41
C LYS A 19 5.98 -3.87 -11.34
N VAL A 20 7.17 -4.24 -10.87
CA VAL A 20 7.31 -5.27 -9.81
C VAL A 20 6.64 -4.80 -8.52
N GLY A 21 6.92 -3.57 -8.08
CA GLY A 21 6.29 -2.99 -6.90
C GLY A 21 4.77 -2.92 -7.04
N GLY A 22 4.26 -2.52 -8.21
CA GLY A 22 2.83 -2.48 -8.51
C GLY A 22 2.17 -3.87 -8.48
N MET A 23 2.81 -4.88 -9.05
CA MET A 23 2.32 -6.26 -9.00
C MET A 23 2.28 -6.82 -7.57
N LEU A 24 3.31 -6.54 -6.77
CA LEU A 24 3.34 -6.92 -5.36
C LEU A 24 2.21 -6.24 -4.57
N LEU A 25 1.95 -4.96 -4.82
CA LEU A 25 0.83 -4.24 -4.20
C LEU A 25 -0.53 -4.79 -4.62
N LEU A 26 -0.71 -5.17 -5.89
CA LEU A 26 -1.94 -5.83 -6.35
C LEU A 26 -2.16 -7.16 -5.62
N PHE A 27 -1.13 -7.98 -5.53
CA PHE A 27 -1.19 -9.25 -4.82
C PHE A 27 -1.55 -9.07 -3.34
N LEU A 28 -0.86 -8.15 -2.66
CA LEU A 28 -1.14 -7.82 -1.26
C LEU A 28 -2.54 -7.23 -1.07
N GLY A 29 -2.98 -6.35 -1.96
CA GLY A 29 -4.33 -5.78 -1.92
C GLY A 29 -5.42 -6.85 -2.03
N VAL A 30 -5.23 -7.84 -2.89
CA VAL A 30 -6.14 -9.00 -3.00
C VAL A 30 -6.13 -9.82 -1.71
N LEU A 31 -4.95 -10.12 -1.16
CA LEU A 31 -4.83 -10.86 0.11
C LEU A 31 -5.52 -10.13 1.27
N LEU A 32 -5.34 -8.81 1.36
CA LEU A 32 -6.00 -7.99 2.38
C LEU A 32 -7.53 -7.99 2.21
N ALA A 33 -8.02 -7.92 0.98
CA ALA A 33 -9.46 -7.99 0.71
C ALA A 33 -10.07 -9.32 1.16
N PHE A 34 -9.40 -10.45 0.89
CA PHE A 34 -9.84 -11.76 1.37
C PHE A 34 -9.74 -11.88 2.89
N GLY A 35 -8.64 -11.41 3.49
CA GLY A 35 -8.44 -11.47 4.95
C GLY A 35 -9.43 -10.61 5.73
N SER A 36 -9.83 -9.47 5.17
CA SER A 36 -10.81 -8.57 5.81
C SER A 36 -12.24 -9.12 5.84
N GLY A 37 -12.58 -10.03 4.94
CA GLY A 37 -13.95 -10.56 4.81
C GLY A 37 -14.46 -11.23 6.10
N ASN A 38 -13.63 -12.01 6.77
CA ASN A 38 -13.98 -12.66 8.04
C ASN A 38 -14.18 -11.65 9.16
N ASN A 39 -13.29 -10.69 9.30
CA ASN A 39 -13.36 -9.65 10.32
C ASN A 39 -14.53 -8.69 10.07
N LEU A 40 -14.83 -8.38 8.83
CA LEU A 40 -16.00 -7.58 8.47
C LEU A 40 -17.29 -8.25 8.91
N SER A 41 -17.40 -9.54 8.71
CA SER A 41 -18.57 -10.32 9.18
C SER A 41 -18.76 -10.22 10.69
N LEU A 42 -17.68 -10.28 11.49
CA LEU A 42 -17.73 -10.09 12.93
C LEU A 42 -18.12 -8.66 13.33
N VAL A 43 -17.57 -7.66 12.65
CA VAL A 43 -17.93 -6.25 12.89
C VAL A 43 -19.43 -6.02 12.63
N MET A 44 -19.97 -6.60 11.55
CA MET A 44 -21.40 -6.46 11.21
C MET A 44 -22.35 -7.11 12.21
N LYS A 45 -21.92 -8.14 12.94
CA LYS A 45 -22.74 -8.77 14.00
C LYS A 45 -22.90 -7.90 15.24
N GLY A 46 -21.95 -6.98 15.47
CA GLY A 46 -21.99 -6.07 16.62
C GLY A 46 -21.36 -6.62 17.90
N SER A 47 -21.12 -5.71 18.85
CA SER A 47 -20.35 -5.99 20.06
C SER A 47 -21.00 -6.94 21.07
N SER A 48 -22.30 -7.17 20.96
CA SER A 48 -23.08 -8.04 21.87
C SER A 48 -23.31 -9.46 21.34
N ASP A 49 -22.91 -9.74 20.10
CA ASP A 49 -23.01 -11.09 19.54
C ASP A 49 -22.02 -12.04 20.23
N SER A 50 -22.49 -13.25 20.59
CA SER A 50 -21.68 -14.22 21.33
C SER A 50 -20.43 -14.65 20.61
N ALA A 51 -20.48 -14.80 19.29
CA ALA A 51 -19.32 -15.16 18.48
C ALA A 51 -18.27 -14.01 18.44
N VAL A 52 -18.74 -12.77 18.47
CA VAL A 52 -17.85 -11.59 18.55
C VAL A 52 -17.19 -11.51 19.92
N VAL A 53 -17.96 -11.68 20.98
CA VAL A 53 -17.43 -11.67 22.38
C VAL A 53 -16.40 -12.78 22.55
N GLU A 54 -16.65 -13.97 22.05
CA GLU A 54 -15.70 -15.09 22.12
C GLU A 54 -14.41 -14.76 21.34
N TYR A 55 -14.52 -14.25 20.12
CA TYR A 55 -13.37 -13.83 19.30
C TYR A 55 -12.53 -12.75 19.99
N LEU A 56 -13.18 -11.74 20.57
CA LEU A 56 -12.49 -10.64 21.28
C LEU A 56 -11.73 -11.18 22.50
N ASN A 57 -12.37 -12.06 23.29
CA ASN A 57 -11.74 -12.67 24.45
C ASN A 57 -10.53 -13.55 24.08
N GLN A 58 -10.65 -14.36 23.02
CA GLN A 58 -9.56 -15.22 22.53
C GLN A 58 -8.35 -14.41 22.05
N ASN A 59 -8.58 -13.22 21.47
CA ASN A 59 -7.51 -12.37 20.92
C ASN A 59 -7.08 -11.24 21.87
N GLY A 60 -7.69 -11.13 23.04
CA GLY A 60 -7.36 -10.08 24.03
C GLY A 60 -7.59 -8.67 23.51
N MET A 61 -8.60 -8.46 22.65
CA MET A 61 -8.88 -7.19 22.04
C MET A 61 -10.27 -6.65 22.36
N THR A 62 -10.45 -5.35 22.21
CA THR A 62 -11.75 -4.68 22.33
C THR A 62 -12.50 -4.65 21.01
N TYR A 63 -13.82 -4.44 21.05
CA TYR A 63 -14.60 -4.25 19.83
C TYR A 63 -14.14 -3.03 19.01
N SER A 64 -13.74 -1.94 19.68
CA SER A 64 -13.17 -0.76 19.01
C SER A 64 -11.88 -1.08 18.26
N GLN A 65 -11.02 -1.91 18.83
CA GLN A 65 -9.80 -2.38 18.14
C GLN A 65 -10.13 -3.24 16.94
N LEU A 66 -11.12 -4.13 17.04
CA LEU A 66 -11.60 -4.94 15.91
C LEU A 66 -12.12 -4.06 14.76
N VAL A 67 -12.96 -3.06 15.07
CA VAL A 67 -13.48 -2.12 14.06
C VAL A 67 -12.36 -1.32 13.42
N ALA A 68 -11.47 -0.73 14.22
CA ALA A 68 -10.35 0.07 13.72
C ALA A 68 -9.43 -0.74 12.83
N SER A 69 -9.06 -1.95 13.25
CA SER A 69 -8.24 -2.88 12.47
C SER A 69 -8.89 -3.24 11.13
N ASN A 70 -10.20 -3.53 11.13
CA ASN A 70 -10.91 -3.86 9.91
C ASN A 70 -10.99 -2.68 8.94
N VAL A 71 -11.25 -1.46 9.43
CA VAL A 71 -11.26 -0.25 8.61
C VAL A 71 -9.89 0.01 8.00
N MET A 72 -8.82 -0.12 8.78
CA MET A 72 -7.45 0.07 8.30
C MET A 72 -7.08 -0.93 7.22
N VAL A 73 -7.42 -2.21 7.38
CA VAL A 73 -7.18 -3.26 6.38
C VAL A 73 -7.94 -2.98 5.08
N LEU A 74 -9.19 -2.55 5.16
CA LEU A 74 -9.99 -2.19 3.98
C LEU A 74 -9.40 -0.99 3.25
N VAL A 75 -9.04 0.07 3.97
CA VAL A 75 -8.41 1.27 3.40
C VAL A 75 -7.07 0.91 2.75
N ALA A 76 -6.22 0.16 3.45
CA ALA A 76 -4.94 -0.31 2.91
C ALA A 76 -5.14 -1.15 1.64
N GLY A 77 -6.10 -2.07 1.64
CA GLY A 77 -6.43 -2.90 0.48
C GLY A 77 -6.83 -2.09 -0.75
N VAL A 78 -7.69 -1.09 -0.58
CA VAL A 78 -8.12 -0.19 -1.67
C VAL A 78 -6.94 0.63 -2.20
N ILE A 79 -6.13 1.20 -1.32
CA ILE A 79 -4.94 1.99 -1.70
C ILE A 79 -3.92 1.11 -2.43
N TYR A 80 -3.67 -0.10 -1.94
CA TYR A 80 -2.73 -1.04 -2.56
C TYR A 80 -3.19 -1.46 -3.97
N LEU A 81 -4.46 -1.76 -4.14
CA LEU A 81 -5.03 -2.08 -5.47
C LEU A 81 -4.92 -0.89 -6.42
N ALA A 82 -5.29 0.30 -5.99
CA ALA A 82 -5.20 1.51 -6.80
C ALA A 82 -3.76 1.84 -7.20
N ALA A 83 -2.83 1.83 -6.22
CA ALA A 83 -1.42 2.07 -6.46
C ALA A 83 -0.80 1.00 -7.36
N GLY A 84 -1.17 -0.26 -7.15
CA GLY A 84 -0.71 -1.38 -7.98
C GLY A 84 -1.13 -1.22 -9.43
N VAL A 85 -2.40 -0.91 -9.70
CA VAL A 85 -2.91 -0.66 -11.06
C VAL A 85 -2.19 0.52 -11.71
N VAL A 86 -2.07 1.63 -11.01
CA VAL A 86 -1.36 2.82 -11.51
C VAL A 86 0.10 2.49 -11.79
N GLY A 87 0.79 1.82 -10.87
CA GLY A 87 2.19 1.43 -11.01
C GLY A 87 2.43 0.58 -12.26
N VAL A 88 1.64 -0.47 -12.44
CA VAL A 88 1.79 -1.36 -13.60
C VAL A 88 1.46 -0.65 -14.93
N LYS A 89 0.36 0.10 -14.96
CA LYS A 89 -0.09 0.78 -16.20
C LYS A 89 0.78 1.96 -16.60
N GLN A 90 1.35 2.68 -15.63
CA GLN A 90 2.08 3.92 -15.87
C GLN A 90 3.61 3.76 -15.80
N ALA A 91 4.10 2.57 -15.45
CA ALA A 91 5.53 2.31 -15.22
C ALA A 91 6.43 2.76 -16.37
N GLY A 92 6.03 2.51 -17.61
CA GLY A 92 6.78 2.89 -18.81
C GLY A 92 6.53 4.32 -19.30
N LYS A 93 5.64 5.07 -18.66
CA LYS A 93 5.22 6.42 -19.08
C LYS A 93 5.79 7.48 -18.17
N VAL A 94 6.97 7.98 -18.51
CA VAL A 94 7.69 9.00 -17.73
C VAL A 94 6.86 10.28 -17.54
N GLU A 95 6.05 10.66 -18.52
CA GLU A 95 5.15 11.82 -18.44
C GLU A 95 4.17 11.72 -17.26
N ASN A 96 3.75 10.51 -16.88
CA ASN A 96 2.82 10.24 -15.78
C ASN A 96 3.50 9.94 -14.45
N ALA A 97 4.81 10.16 -14.34
CA ALA A 97 5.58 9.91 -13.12
C ALA A 97 5.04 10.67 -11.89
N GLY A 98 4.45 11.85 -12.08
CA GLY A 98 3.81 12.61 -11.01
C GLY A 98 2.65 11.87 -10.36
N LEU A 99 1.84 11.15 -11.14
CA LEU A 99 0.76 10.32 -10.64
C LEU A 99 1.32 9.16 -9.78
N CYS A 100 2.38 8.50 -10.25
CA CYS A 100 3.02 7.42 -9.50
C CYS A 100 3.63 7.92 -8.18
N VAL A 101 4.26 9.09 -8.17
CA VAL A 101 4.78 9.71 -6.94
C VAL A 101 3.64 10.06 -5.98
N GLY A 102 2.54 10.60 -6.48
CA GLY A 102 1.34 10.87 -5.69
C GLY A 102 0.76 9.61 -5.03
N MET A 103 0.68 8.51 -5.78
CA MET A 103 0.24 7.22 -5.24
C MET A 103 1.23 6.65 -4.22
N GLY A 104 2.54 6.81 -4.45
CA GLY A 104 3.56 6.44 -3.47
C GLY A 104 3.46 7.25 -2.17
N GLY A 105 3.17 8.54 -2.28
CA GLY A 105 2.88 9.41 -1.13
C GLY A 105 1.65 8.95 -0.35
N LEU A 106 0.59 8.52 -1.05
CA LEU A 106 -0.62 7.96 -0.43
C LEU A 106 -0.33 6.64 0.31
N LEU A 107 0.50 5.77 -0.26
CA LEU A 107 0.95 4.54 0.42
C LEU A 107 1.70 4.84 1.72
N ILE A 108 2.59 5.84 1.72
CA ILE A 108 3.33 6.25 2.91
C ILE A 108 2.37 6.87 3.95
N ALA A 109 1.42 7.69 3.52
CA ALA A 109 0.41 8.28 4.39
C ALA A 109 -0.45 7.20 5.07
N GLU A 110 -0.79 6.14 4.35
CA GLU A 110 -1.50 4.99 4.90
C GLU A 110 -0.68 4.30 6.01
N VAL A 111 0.61 4.03 5.79
CA VAL A 111 1.48 3.46 6.81
C VAL A 111 1.58 4.36 8.04
N VAL A 112 1.69 5.67 7.86
CA VAL A 112 1.70 6.63 8.98
C VAL A 112 0.39 6.56 9.78
N ALA A 113 -0.76 6.50 9.09
CA ALA A 113 -2.06 6.37 9.75
C ALA A 113 -2.15 5.06 10.56
N GLU A 114 -1.68 3.95 10.00
CA GLU A 114 -1.66 2.66 10.70
C GLU A 114 -0.76 2.68 11.94
N VAL A 115 0.42 3.29 11.85
CA VAL A 115 1.32 3.50 13.00
C VAL A 115 0.63 4.30 14.10
N ILE A 116 -0.07 5.39 13.75
CA ILE A 116 -0.80 6.20 14.72
C ILE A 116 -1.89 5.37 15.41
N VAL A 117 -2.66 4.60 14.66
CA VAL A 117 -3.72 3.74 15.22
C VAL A 117 -3.15 2.68 16.16
N THR A 118 -2.06 2.01 15.78
CA THR A 118 -1.41 1.00 16.63
C THR A 118 -0.83 1.62 17.91
N MET A 119 -0.31 2.85 17.83
CA MET A 119 0.14 3.60 19.02
C MET A 119 -1.02 3.92 19.97
N ILE A 120 -2.17 4.34 19.45
CA ILE A 120 -3.35 4.67 20.26
C ILE A 120 -3.85 3.44 21.02
N PHE A 121 -3.83 2.26 20.41
CA PHE A 121 -4.27 1.01 21.06
C PHE A 121 -3.17 0.29 21.84
N GLY A 122 -1.94 0.80 21.84
CA GLY A 122 -0.81 0.21 22.57
C GLY A 122 -0.18 -1.01 21.90
N ASP A 123 -0.51 -1.29 20.65
CA ASP A 123 -0.04 -2.45 19.86
C ASP A 123 1.15 -2.10 18.96
N PHE A 124 1.86 -1.02 19.25
CA PHE A 124 2.97 -0.56 18.42
C PHE A 124 4.15 -1.52 18.46
N ASP A 125 4.54 -2.03 17.28
CA ASP A 125 5.73 -2.85 17.07
C ASP A 125 6.61 -2.22 15.98
N PRO A 126 7.84 -1.76 16.33
CA PRO A 126 8.76 -1.17 15.35
C PRO A 126 9.11 -2.10 14.19
N ALA A 127 9.18 -3.42 14.42
CA ALA A 127 9.48 -4.38 13.36
C ALA A 127 8.35 -4.46 12.32
N SER A 128 7.10 -4.28 12.74
CA SER A 128 5.96 -4.23 11.82
C SER A 128 5.99 -3.00 10.93
N VAL A 129 6.42 -1.85 11.44
CA VAL A 129 6.58 -0.61 10.66
C VAL A 129 7.56 -0.79 9.50
N ILE A 130 8.70 -1.44 9.75
CA ILE A 130 9.70 -1.73 8.72
C ILE A 130 9.09 -2.61 7.63
N ARG A 131 8.34 -3.65 8.01
CA ARG A 131 7.65 -4.53 7.05
C ARG A 131 6.61 -3.79 6.23
N MET A 132 5.83 -2.91 6.85
CA MET A 132 4.82 -2.10 6.17
C MET A 132 5.42 -1.13 5.16
N LEU A 133 6.60 -0.56 5.46
CA LEU A 133 7.28 0.40 4.59
C LEU A 133 7.99 -0.24 3.40
N MET A 134 8.27 -1.54 3.43
CA MET A 134 9.09 -2.21 2.43
C MET A 134 8.49 -2.09 1.01
N PHE A 135 7.20 -2.40 0.83
CA PHE A 135 6.54 -2.33 -0.48
C PHE A 135 6.28 -0.90 -0.95
N PRO A 136 5.79 0.03 -0.11
CA PRO A 136 5.73 1.44 -0.44
C PRO A 136 7.08 2.03 -0.83
N ALA A 137 8.18 1.63 -0.17
CA ALA A 137 9.52 2.09 -0.50
C ALA A 137 9.96 1.63 -1.89
N ILE A 138 9.77 0.36 -2.24
CA ILE A 138 10.07 -0.18 -3.58
C ILE A 138 9.29 0.59 -4.64
N TYR A 139 7.99 0.78 -4.43
CA TYR A 139 7.14 1.54 -5.34
C TYR A 139 7.61 2.98 -5.51
N MET A 140 7.92 3.65 -4.41
CA MET A 140 8.37 5.05 -4.42
C MET A 140 9.72 5.20 -5.12
N ILE A 141 10.66 4.28 -4.95
CA ILE A 141 11.95 4.30 -5.67
C ILE A 141 11.70 4.31 -7.18
N GLY A 142 10.87 3.41 -7.69
CA GLY A 142 10.52 3.38 -9.11
C GLY A 142 9.85 4.66 -9.59
N ALA A 143 8.91 5.19 -8.81
CA ALA A 143 8.21 6.43 -9.12
C ALA A 143 9.14 7.65 -9.15
N VAL A 144 10.05 7.77 -8.20
CA VAL A 144 11.02 8.88 -8.12
C VAL A 144 12.03 8.81 -9.27
N LEU A 145 12.51 7.63 -9.63
CA LEU A 145 13.41 7.48 -10.79
C LEU A 145 12.74 7.98 -12.09
N ASN A 146 11.49 7.63 -12.30
CA ASN A 146 10.73 8.13 -13.45
C ASN A 146 10.47 9.64 -13.36
N TRP A 147 10.23 10.18 -12.18
CA TRP A 147 10.08 11.62 -11.98
C TRP A 147 11.35 12.40 -12.30
N GLN A 148 12.50 11.90 -11.84
CA GLN A 148 13.81 12.51 -12.16
C GLN A 148 14.05 12.51 -13.66
N ALA A 149 13.77 11.41 -14.36
CA ALA A 149 13.86 11.34 -15.81
C ALA A 149 12.91 12.32 -16.51
N LYS A 150 11.70 12.52 -15.98
CA LYS A 150 10.76 13.54 -16.49
C LYS A 150 11.32 14.96 -16.37
N LYS A 151 11.93 15.29 -15.22
CA LYS A 151 12.57 16.61 -15.01
C LYS A 151 13.76 16.85 -15.93
N ALA A 152 14.57 15.82 -16.19
CA ALA A 152 15.72 15.92 -17.08
C ALA A 152 15.37 16.09 -18.57
N ARG A 153 14.10 15.86 -18.94
CA ARG A 153 13.59 16.01 -20.32
C ARG A 153 12.99 17.39 -20.60
N ARG A 154 12.84 18.23 -19.58
CA ARG A 154 12.37 19.61 -19.68
C ARG A 154 13.53 20.58 -19.85
#